data_262e6b824be23ab632a8f81ecf510671
#
_entry.id   262e6b824be23ab632a8f81ecf510671
#
_cell.length_a   1.000
_cell.length_b   1.000
_cell.length_c   1.000
_cell.angle_alpha   90.00
_cell.angle_beta   90.00
_cell.angle_gamma   90.00
#
_symmetry.space_group_name_H-M   'P 1'
#
loop_
_entity.id
_entity.type
_entity.pdbx_description
1 polymer ?
#
loop_
_entity_poly.entity_id
_entity_poly.type
_entity_poly.pdbx_seq_one_letter_code
_entity_poly.pdbx_strand_id
1 'polypeptide(L)'
;MWFALHYFVIIMKKNSFKLGTYAAMLVAGISVLALGGCEDEQPAPKVPTTTEKICANNWEIASMPIEPALDLGGGIKLTDYMQMMQDCEKDNYLKFSDVSGKKSYVTFEGLLKCDPADPDTAMGVWGLSADEKIIDLDGDKFKLILIDDNNMHVRVDSFLQNSSMTLKFKKK
;
A
#
# COMPACT_ATOMS: atom_id res chain seq x y z
N MET A 1 -14.27 -20.71 7.25
CA MET A 1 -12.90 -20.33 7.50
C MET A 1 -12.15 -19.93 6.22
N TRP A 2 -12.85 -19.84 5.08
CA TRP A 2 -12.30 -19.47 3.75
C TRP A 2 -12.49 -17.97 3.38
N PHE A 3 -13.21 -17.20 4.19
CA PHE A 3 -13.61 -15.84 3.84
C PHE A 3 -12.52 -14.77 3.98
N ALA A 4 -11.60 -14.89 4.92
CA ALA A 4 -10.55 -13.87 5.13
C ALA A 4 -9.42 -13.96 4.09
N LEU A 5 -9.06 -15.18 3.68
CA LEU A 5 -8.07 -15.41 2.61
C LEU A 5 -8.60 -14.94 1.25
N HIS A 6 -9.92 -15.11 1.01
CA HIS A 6 -10.59 -14.59 -0.18
C HIS A 6 -10.62 -13.06 -0.23
N TYR A 7 -10.68 -12.38 0.92
CA TYR A 7 -10.70 -10.92 0.95
C TYR A 7 -9.35 -10.32 0.50
N PHE A 8 -8.25 -10.89 0.94
CA PHE A 8 -6.92 -10.45 0.52
C PHE A 8 -6.62 -10.82 -0.95
N VAL A 9 -7.07 -11.99 -1.40
CA VAL A 9 -6.94 -12.45 -2.80
C VAL A 9 -7.96 -11.77 -3.73
N ILE A 10 -9.16 -11.38 -3.24
CA ILE A 10 -10.17 -10.65 -4.04
C ILE A 10 -9.72 -9.21 -4.34
N ILE A 11 -8.99 -8.57 -3.44
CA ILE A 11 -8.36 -7.26 -3.72
C ILE A 11 -7.41 -7.39 -4.91
N MET A 12 -6.81 -8.55 -5.13
CA MET A 12 -5.87 -8.78 -6.23
C MET A 12 -6.50 -9.26 -7.55
N LYS A 13 -7.79 -9.65 -7.58
CA LYS A 13 -8.36 -10.37 -8.74
C LYS A 13 -9.40 -9.64 -9.59
N LYS A 14 -9.72 -8.36 -9.33
CA LYS A 14 -10.79 -7.67 -10.06
C LYS A 14 -10.35 -6.30 -10.59
N ASN A 15 -9.80 -6.25 -11.82
CA ASN A 15 -10.25 -5.33 -12.87
C ASN A 15 -9.38 -5.40 -14.12
N SER A 16 -9.96 -5.93 -15.20
CA SER A 16 -9.50 -5.71 -16.57
C SER A 16 -9.83 -4.25 -16.96
N PHE A 17 -8.83 -3.40 -17.04
CA PHE A 17 -8.99 -1.98 -17.40
C PHE A 17 -8.89 -1.79 -18.92
N LYS A 18 -9.94 -1.20 -19.52
CA LYS A 18 -9.95 -0.77 -20.93
C LYS A 18 -9.15 0.52 -21.09
N LEU A 19 -8.16 0.48 -21.94
CA LEU A 19 -7.31 1.60 -22.34
C LEU A 19 -8.13 2.61 -23.14
N GLY A 20 -8.29 3.83 -22.64
CA GLY A 20 -8.86 4.98 -23.35
C GLY A 20 -7.76 6.00 -23.62
N THR A 21 -7.51 6.21 -24.91
CA THR A 21 -6.59 7.19 -25.52
C THR A 21 -7.08 8.61 -25.27
N TYR A 22 -6.24 9.54 -24.78
CA TYR A 22 -6.43 10.98 -24.93
C TYR A 22 -5.15 11.71 -25.33
N ALA A 23 -5.35 12.59 -26.29
CA ALA A 23 -4.36 13.31 -27.09
C ALA A 23 -3.71 14.49 -26.34
N ALA A 24 -2.56 14.87 -26.87
CA ALA A 24 -1.69 15.99 -26.49
C ALA A 24 -2.34 17.37 -26.69
N MET A 25 -1.98 18.35 -25.84
CA MET A 25 -1.94 19.76 -26.19
C MET A 25 -0.71 20.44 -25.61
N LEU A 26 0.13 20.95 -26.51
CA LEU A 26 1.25 21.84 -26.28
C LEU A 26 0.73 23.27 -26.09
N VAL A 27 1.23 23.98 -25.07
CA VAL A 27 1.17 25.44 -25.03
C VAL A 27 2.55 25.96 -24.64
N ALA A 28 3.16 26.70 -25.58
CA ALA A 28 4.37 27.48 -25.41
C ALA A 28 4.01 28.85 -24.82
N GLY A 29 4.84 29.40 -23.93
CA GLY A 29 4.63 30.76 -23.41
C GLY A 29 5.76 31.30 -22.53
N ILE A 30 6.69 32.04 -23.17
CA ILE A 30 7.31 33.29 -22.78
C ILE A 30 8.22 33.32 -21.53
N SER A 31 9.50 33.51 -21.82
CA SER A 31 10.60 33.90 -20.91
C SER A 31 10.49 35.38 -20.49
N VAL A 32 10.54 35.64 -19.19
CA VAL A 32 10.88 36.97 -18.65
C VAL A 32 12.16 36.83 -17.83
N LEU A 33 13.24 37.41 -18.35
CA LEU A 33 14.52 37.59 -17.65
C LEU A 33 14.38 38.73 -16.63
N ALA A 34 14.29 38.40 -15.35
CA ALA A 34 14.51 39.35 -14.26
C ALA A 34 15.87 39.02 -13.62
N LEU A 35 16.88 39.86 -13.93
CA LEU A 35 18.17 39.89 -13.24
C LEU A 35 17.96 40.56 -11.87
N GLY A 36 17.67 39.76 -10.85
CA GLY A 36 17.71 40.15 -9.45
C GLY A 36 18.75 39.29 -8.75
N GLY A 37 19.78 39.89 -8.18
CA GLY A 37 20.78 39.17 -7.39
C GLY A 37 20.11 38.46 -6.22
N CYS A 38 20.23 37.14 -6.17
CA CYS A 38 19.85 36.34 -5.05
C CYS A 38 21.10 35.98 -4.26
N GLU A 39 21.13 36.37 -2.99
CA GLU A 39 21.88 35.63 -1.99
C GLU A 39 21.42 34.18 -2.11
N ASP A 40 22.36 33.23 -2.22
CA ASP A 40 22.12 31.80 -2.23
C ASP A 40 21.64 31.36 -0.83
N GLU A 41 20.38 31.65 -0.49
CA GLU A 41 19.71 30.92 0.57
C GLU A 41 19.51 29.48 0.07
N GLN A 42 20.33 28.58 0.57
CA GLN A 42 20.21 27.14 0.30
C GLN A 42 18.81 26.74 0.74
N PRO A 43 17.94 26.29 -0.17
CA PRO A 43 16.55 25.95 0.17
C PRO A 43 16.55 24.93 1.29
N ALA A 44 15.76 25.19 2.33
CA ALA A 44 15.59 24.25 3.43
C ALA A 44 15.21 22.86 2.90
N PRO A 45 15.77 21.78 3.48
CA PRO A 45 15.47 20.41 3.04
C PRO A 45 13.95 20.18 3.05
N LYS A 46 13.40 19.83 1.90
CA LYS A 46 11.96 19.52 1.77
C LYS A 46 11.62 18.30 2.59
N VAL A 47 10.70 18.44 3.54
CA VAL A 47 10.15 17.31 4.28
C VAL A 47 9.27 16.48 3.35
N PRO A 48 9.52 15.17 3.18
CA PRO A 48 8.70 14.31 2.31
C PRO A 48 7.25 14.24 2.79
N THR A 49 6.31 14.33 1.86
CA THR A 49 4.88 14.14 2.13
C THR A 49 4.56 12.68 2.44
N THR A 50 3.40 12.41 3.03
CA THR A 50 2.90 11.05 3.27
C THR A 50 2.86 10.22 1.98
N THR A 51 2.37 10.79 0.89
CA THR A 51 2.36 10.15 -0.45
C THR A 51 3.78 9.81 -0.92
N GLU A 52 4.73 10.74 -0.80
CA GLU A 52 6.13 10.50 -1.18
C GLU A 52 6.74 9.35 -0.35
N LYS A 53 6.47 9.29 0.96
CA LYS A 53 6.95 8.19 1.82
C LYS A 53 6.34 6.84 1.43
N ILE A 54 5.02 6.77 1.18
CA ILE A 54 4.34 5.54 0.74
C ILE A 54 4.95 5.04 -0.58
N CYS A 55 5.24 5.94 -1.53
CA CYS A 55 5.79 5.59 -2.84
C CYS A 55 7.31 5.34 -2.85
N ALA A 56 8.03 5.69 -1.77
CA ALA A 56 9.49 5.66 -1.75
C ALA A 56 10.07 4.24 -1.76
N ASN A 57 9.34 3.26 -1.23
CA ASN A 57 9.86 1.92 -0.96
C ASN A 57 9.01 0.82 -1.59
N ASN A 58 9.60 -0.38 -1.67
CA ASN A 58 8.85 -1.62 -1.73
C ASN A 58 8.52 -2.03 -0.29
N TRP A 59 7.29 -2.51 -0.07
CA TRP A 59 6.77 -2.83 1.25
C TRP A 59 6.48 -4.31 1.37
N GLU A 60 7.16 -5.01 2.28
CA GLU A 60 6.86 -6.41 2.62
C GLU A 60 6.19 -6.49 3.99
N ILE A 61 5.30 -7.47 4.18
CA ILE A 61 4.62 -7.65 5.47
C ILE A 61 5.60 -8.24 6.48
N ALA A 62 5.76 -7.57 7.61
CA ALA A 62 6.60 -8.02 8.71
C ALA A 62 5.80 -8.74 9.80
N SER A 63 4.58 -8.29 10.09
CA SER A 63 3.65 -8.92 11.03
C SER A 63 2.22 -8.43 10.83
N MET A 64 1.25 -9.21 11.32
CA MET A 64 -0.18 -8.91 11.23
C MET A 64 -0.87 -9.16 12.59
N PRO A 65 -0.48 -8.45 13.67
CA PRO A 65 -1.06 -8.65 14.99
C PRO A 65 -2.56 -8.39 15.01
N ILE A 66 -3.27 -9.22 15.80
CA ILE A 66 -4.72 -9.20 15.98
C ILE A 66 -5.03 -8.85 17.44
N GLU A 67 -5.88 -7.84 17.65
CA GLU A 67 -6.25 -7.34 18.97
C GLU A 67 -7.77 -7.12 19.08
N PRO A 68 -8.44 -7.71 20.08
CA PRO A 68 -7.95 -8.83 20.90
C PRO A 68 -7.68 -10.09 20.06
N ALA A 69 -6.85 -10.99 20.60
CA ALA A 69 -6.55 -12.27 19.94
C ALA A 69 -7.82 -13.05 19.60
N LEU A 70 -7.86 -13.66 18.42
CA LEU A 70 -8.98 -14.52 18.01
C LEU A 70 -8.95 -15.84 18.78
N ASP A 71 -10.09 -16.25 19.31
CA ASP A 71 -10.25 -17.57 19.91
C ASP A 71 -10.64 -18.57 18.79
N LEU A 72 -9.75 -19.51 18.52
CA LEU A 72 -9.97 -20.58 17.52
C LEU A 72 -10.65 -21.82 18.14
N GLY A 73 -10.99 -21.76 19.43
CA GLY A 73 -11.52 -22.90 20.18
C GLY A 73 -10.41 -23.79 20.75
N GLY A 74 -10.78 -24.64 21.71
CA GLY A 74 -9.83 -25.57 22.36
C GLY A 74 -8.67 -24.91 23.13
N GLY A 75 -8.81 -23.63 23.51
CA GLY A 75 -7.77 -22.87 24.17
C GLY A 75 -6.71 -22.27 23.24
N ILE A 76 -6.86 -22.43 21.93
CA ILE A 76 -5.94 -21.88 20.93
C ILE A 76 -6.33 -20.44 20.61
N LYS A 77 -5.36 -19.52 20.76
CA LYS A 77 -5.55 -18.10 20.40
C LYS A 77 -4.61 -17.70 19.27
N LEU A 78 -5.19 -17.06 18.25
CA LEU A 78 -4.43 -16.45 17.16
C LEU A 78 -4.14 -14.98 17.50
N THR A 79 -2.88 -14.65 17.70
CA THR A 79 -2.40 -13.29 18.02
C THR A 79 -1.78 -12.56 16.85
N ASP A 80 -1.36 -13.30 15.81
CA ASP A 80 -0.77 -12.75 14.58
C ASP A 80 -1.21 -13.60 13.40
N TYR A 81 -1.84 -12.96 12.39
CA TYR A 81 -2.37 -13.65 11.22
C TYR A 81 -1.29 -14.30 10.35
N MET A 82 -0.04 -13.83 10.44
CA MET A 82 1.11 -14.45 9.76
C MET A 82 1.30 -15.94 10.11
N GLN A 83 0.78 -16.38 11.28
CA GLN A 83 0.81 -17.80 11.68
C GLN A 83 -0.06 -18.70 10.80
N MET A 84 -1.04 -18.11 10.10
CA MET A 84 -1.97 -18.80 9.21
C MET A 84 -1.57 -18.72 7.74
N MET A 85 -0.63 -17.85 7.41
CA MET A 85 -0.16 -17.65 6.04
C MET A 85 0.85 -18.72 5.64
N GLN A 86 0.83 -19.10 4.36
CA GLN A 86 1.82 -19.97 3.76
C GLN A 86 3.11 -19.16 3.48
N ASP A 87 4.24 -19.84 3.36
CA ASP A 87 5.52 -19.16 3.12
C ASP A 87 5.55 -18.41 1.79
N CYS A 88 4.85 -18.93 0.78
CA CYS A 88 4.68 -18.28 -0.52
C CYS A 88 3.79 -17.00 -0.48
N GLU A 89 3.06 -16.76 0.62
CA GLU A 89 2.30 -15.53 0.81
C GLU A 89 3.10 -14.48 1.58
N LYS A 90 4.06 -14.93 2.38
CA LYS A 90 4.85 -14.07 3.28
C LYS A 90 5.96 -13.30 2.58
N ASP A 91 6.47 -13.80 1.45
CA ASP A 91 7.58 -13.17 0.71
C ASP A 91 7.10 -12.19 -0.38
N ASN A 92 5.78 -12.04 -0.53
CA ASN A 92 5.16 -11.06 -1.42
C ASN A 92 5.38 -9.63 -0.94
N TYR A 93 5.41 -8.68 -1.87
CA TYR A 93 5.61 -7.27 -1.54
C TYR A 93 4.77 -6.35 -2.43
N LEU A 94 4.57 -5.13 -1.94
CA LEU A 94 3.79 -4.06 -2.57
C LEU A 94 4.72 -2.93 -3.01
N LYS A 95 4.42 -2.33 -4.15
CA LYS A 95 5.02 -1.07 -4.59
C LYS A 95 3.93 -0.09 -4.98
N PHE A 96 3.93 1.06 -4.33
CA PHE A 96 3.01 2.16 -4.62
C PHE A 96 3.64 3.17 -5.60
N SER A 97 2.81 3.79 -6.41
CA SER A 97 3.22 4.86 -7.32
C SER A 97 2.14 5.95 -7.41
N ASP A 98 2.59 7.18 -7.61
CA ASP A 98 1.75 8.33 -7.96
C ASP A 98 2.40 9.03 -9.16
N VAL A 99 1.78 8.87 -10.33
CA VAL A 99 2.27 9.49 -11.56
C VAL A 99 1.23 10.51 -12.02
N SER A 100 1.55 11.79 -11.85
CA SER A 100 0.66 12.90 -12.22
C SER A 100 -0.74 12.79 -11.59
N GLY A 101 -0.81 12.38 -10.31
CA GLY A 101 -2.04 12.21 -9.56
C GLY A 101 -2.78 10.90 -9.82
N LYS A 102 -2.25 10.05 -10.68
CA LYS A 102 -2.76 8.68 -10.86
C LYS A 102 -2.05 7.74 -9.91
N LYS A 103 -2.77 7.33 -8.88
CA LYS A 103 -2.27 6.46 -7.82
C LYS A 103 -2.56 5.00 -8.15
N SER A 104 -1.51 4.18 -8.26
CA SER A 104 -1.62 2.73 -8.47
C SER A 104 -0.65 1.99 -7.58
N TYR A 105 -0.94 0.73 -7.29
CA TYR A 105 0.01 -0.16 -6.64
C TYR A 105 0.17 -1.45 -7.43
N VAL A 106 1.29 -2.11 -7.24
CA VAL A 106 1.59 -3.42 -7.79
C VAL A 106 1.95 -4.34 -6.64
N THR A 107 1.31 -5.49 -6.57
CA THR A 107 1.75 -6.60 -5.75
C THR A 107 2.65 -7.48 -6.58
N PHE A 108 3.75 -7.88 -6.03
CA PHE A 108 4.69 -8.81 -6.63
C PHE A 108 4.66 -10.12 -5.86
N GLU A 109 4.54 -11.23 -6.58
CA GLU A 109 4.87 -12.54 -6.04
C GLU A 109 6.35 -12.56 -5.65
N GLY A 110 6.64 -13.23 -4.53
CA GLY A 110 8.00 -13.40 -4.06
C GLY A 110 8.75 -14.49 -4.85
N LEU A 111 9.75 -15.08 -4.22
CA LEU A 111 10.51 -16.20 -4.81
C LEU A 111 9.69 -17.50 -4.82
N LEU A 112 8.76 -17.63 -3.89
CA LEU A 112 7.91 -18.80 -3.74
C LEU A 112 6.52 -18.48 -4.29
N LYS A 113 6.05 -19.23 -5.28
CA LYS A 113 4.68 -19.12 -5.77
C LYS A 113 3.78 -20.13 -5.09
N CYS A 114 2.60 -19.69 -4.63
CA CYS A 114 1.59 -20.59 -4.09
C CYS A 114 0.93 -21.43 -5.19
N ASP A 115 0.70 -20.83 -6.35
CA ASP A 115 0.29 -21.51 -7.58
C ASP A 115 1.21 -21.10 -8.73
N PRO A 116 1.94 -22.03 -9.38
CA PRO A 116 2.79 -21.71 -10.52
C PRO A 116 2.06 -21.05 -11.70
N ALA A 117 0.73 -21.21 -11.78
CA ALA A 117 -0.09 -20.61 -12.83
C ALA A 117 -0.51 -19.16 -12.50
N ASP A 118 -0.33 -18.70 -11.26
CA ASP A 118 -0.65 -17.33 -10.90
C ASP A 118 0.33 -16.33 -11.56
N PRO A 119 -0.16 -15.13 -11.96
CA PRO A 119 0.70 -14.09 -12.53
C PRO A 119 1.71 -13.60 -11.49
N ASP A 120 2.91 -13.23 -11.95
CA ASP A 120 3.98 -12.70 -11.09
C ASP A 120 3.61 -11.37 -10.42
N THR A 121 2.61 -10.67 -10.96
CA THR A 121 2.18 -9.37 -10.45
C THR A 121 0.68 -9.20 -10.56
N ALA A 122 0.12 -8.46 -9.61
CA ALA A 122 -1.25 -7.94 -9.69
C ALA A 122 -1.22 -6.42 -9.48
N MET A 123 -2.12 -5.70 -10.15
CA MET A 123 -2.20 -4.24 -10.08
C MET A 123 -3.53 -3.80 -9.50
N GLY A 124 -3.49 -2.73 -8.71
CA GLY A 124 -4.67 -2.07 -8.18
C GLY A 124 -4.49 -0.55 -8.12
N VAL A 125 -5.51 0.12 -7.62
CA VAL A 125 -5.53 1.56 -7.40
C VAL A 125 -5.51 1.86 -5.91
N TRP A 126 -4.86 2.96 -5.52
CA TRP A 126 -4.87 3.39 -4.14
C TRP A 126 -5.23 4.87 -4.01
N GLY A 127 -5.67 5.24 -2.83
CA GLY A 127 -5.99 6.61 -2.48
C GLY A 127 -5.57 6.95 -1.07
N LEU A 128 -5.47 8.25 -0.76
CA LEU A 128 -5.24 8.75 0.58
C LEU A 128 -6.34 9.77 0.88
N SER A 129 -6.95 9.71 2.07
CA SER A 129 -7.94 10.69 2.49
C SER A 129 -7.29 12.08 2.63
N ALA A 130 -8.11 13.14 2.61
CA ALA A 130 -7.63 14.51 2.69
C ALA A 130 -6.89 14.81 4.01
N ASP A 131 -7.23 14.11 5.09
CA ASP A 131 -6.56 14.18 6.40
C ASP A 131 -5.38 13.22 6.53
N GLU A 132 -5.05 12.49 5.45
CA GLU A 132 -3.95 11.51 5.35
C GLU A 132 -4.03 10.33 6.34
N LYS A 133 -5.22 10.07 6.92
CA LYS A 133 -5.41 9.02 7.93
C LYS A 133 -5.96 7.71 7.39
N ILE A 134 -6.52 7.71 6.19
CA ILE A 134 -7.10 6.53 5.56
C ILE A 134 -6.39 6.29 4.23
N ILE A 135 -5.85 5.10 4.07
CA ILE A 135 -5.41 4.58 2.78
C ILE A 135 -6.53 3.68 2.21
N ASP A 136 -6.89 3.92 0.97
CA ASP A 136 -7.89 3.16 0.22
C ASP A 136 -7.14 2.27 -0.79
N LEU A 137 -7.42 0.98 -0.80
CA LEU A 137 -6.88 0.02 -1.75
C LEU A 137 -8.06 -0.65 -2.46
N ASP A 138 -8.29 -0.30 -3.72
CA ASP A 138 -9.41 -0.80 -4.55
C ASP A 138 -10.80 -0.66 -3.90
N GLY A 139 -11.00 0.35 -3.04
CA GLY A 139 -12.23 0.61 -2.31
C GLY A 139 -12.23 0.12 -0.85
N ASP A 140 -11.26 -0.69 -0.46
CA ASP A 140 -11.08 -1.11 0.93
C ASP A 140 -10.28 -0.08 1.72
N LYS A 141 -10.81 0.31 2.89
CA LYS A 141 -10.29 1.42 3.69
C LYS A 141 -9.55 0.91 4.92
N PHE A 142 -8.32 1.38 5.05
CA PHE A 142 -7.41 1.05 6.14
C PHE A 142 -7.00 2.33 6.87
N LYS A 143 -6.98 2.31 8.20
CA LYS A 143 -6.40 3.43 8.96
C LYS A 143 -4.89 3.42 8.84
N LEU A 144 -4.31 4.51 8.36
CA LEU A 144 -2.85 4.71 8.37
C LEU A 144 -2.42 5.09 9.79
N ILE A 145 -1.69 4.19 10.45
CA ILE A 145 -1.26 4.34 11.85
C ILE A 145 0.14 4.93 11.93
N LEU A 146 1.02 4.51 11.00
CA LEU A 146 2.42 4.94 10.95
C LEU A 146 2.89 4.93 9.50
N ILE A 147 3.65 5.93 9.12
CA ILE A 147 4.48 5.93 7.91
C ILE A 147 5.77 6.69 8.19
N ASP A 148 6.89 6.02 8.08
CA ASP A 148 8.23 6.58 8.11
C ASP A 148 9.09 6.01 6.96
N ASP A 149 10.38 6.24 6.98
CA ASP A 149 11.29 5.82 5.90
C ASP A 149 11.46 4.30 5.81
N ASN A 150 11.12 3.55 6.86
CA ASN A 150 11.33 2.11 6.96
C ASN A 150 10.07 1.31 7.24
N ASN A 151 9.01 1.95 7.75
CA ASN A 151 7.81 1.28 8.24
C ASN A 151 6.54 1.94 7.71
N MET A 152 5.54 1.09 7.37
CA MET A 152 4.18 1.51 7.10
C MET A 152 3.23 0.59 7.88
N HIS A 153 2.40 1.16 8.77
CA HIS A 153 1.42 0.39 9.52
C HIS A 153 0.01 0.83 9.14
N VAL A 154 -0.82 -0.11 8.73
CA VAL A 154 -2.24 0.14 8.45
C VAL A 154 -3.11 -0.82 9.25
N ARG A 155 -4.29 -0.34 9.68
CA ARG A 155 -5.18 -1.09 10.56
C ARG A 155 -6.55 -1.30 9.92
N VAL A 156 -7.04 -2.51 10.06
CA VAL A 156 -8.43 -2.92 9.78
C VAL A 156 -9.16 -3.04 11.10
N ASP A 157 -10.19 -2.24 11.29
CA ASP A 157 -11.11 -2.40 12.42
C ASP A 157 -12.19 -3.44 12.06
N SER A 158 -12.71 -4.14 13.05
CA SER A 158 -13.76 -5.16 12.88
C SER A 158 -13.36 -6.27 11.89
N PHE A 159 -12.12 -6.75 12.01
CA PHE A 159 -11.58 -7.80 11.16
C PHE A 159 -12.37 -9.13 11.32
N LEU A 160 -12.35 -9.73 12.50
CA LEU A 160 -13.14 -10.92 12.87
C LEU A 160 -13.45 -10.88 14.37
N GLN A 161 -14.63 -11.37 14.79
CA GLN A 161 -15.03 -11.47 16.21
C GLN A 161 -14.81 -10.17 17.00
N ASN A 162 -15.06 -9.01 16.36
CA ASN A 162 -14.79 -7.67 16.91
C ASN A 162 -13.32 -7.38 17.20
N SER A 163 -12.39 -8.17 16.66
CA SER A 163 -10.97 -7.88 16.69
C SER A 163 -10.58 -6.90 15.59
N SER A 164 -9.48 -6.21 15.78
CA SER A 164 -8.80 -5.45 14.74
C SER A 164 -7.51 -6.14 14.35
N MET A 165 -7.04 -5.90 13.13
CA MET A 165 -5.76 -6.40 12.64
C MET A 165 -4.92 -5.22 12.15
N THR A 166 -3.64 -5.20 12.52
CA THR A 166 -2.69 -4.20 12.04
C THR A 166 -1.71 -4.86 11.08
N LEU A 167 -1.74 -4.47 9.81
CA LEU A 167 -0.72 -4.89 8.85
C LEU A 167 0.50 -4.00 9.05
N LYS A 168 1.60 -4.58 9.50
CA LYS A 168 2.88 -3.89 9.68
C LYS A 168 3.79 -4.27 8.52
N PHE A 169 4.03 -3.29 7.67
CA PHE A 169 4.98 -3.40 6.58
C PHE A 169 6.31 -2.81 6.99
N LYS A 170 7.38 -3.40 6.49
CA LYS A 170 8.73 -2.85 6.53
C LYS A 170 9.24 -2.64 5.10
N LYS A 171 10.21 -1.78 4.96
CA LYS A 171 10.97 -1.61 3.72
C LYS A 171 11.67 -2.92 3.35
N LYS A 172 11.48 -3.33 2.09
CA LYS A 172 12.16 -4.48 1.50
C LYS A 172 13.56 -4.11 1.02
#